data_45c2eb8d662d31d8b89a1b77a859a0b5
#
_entry.id   45c2eb8d662d31d8b89a1b77a859a0b5
#
_cell.length_a   1.000
_cell.length_b   1.000
_cell.length_c   1.000
_cell.angle_alpha   90.00
_cell.angle_beta   90.00
_cell.angle_gamma   90.00
#
_symmetry.space_group_name_H-M   'P 1'
#
loop_
_entity.id
_entity.type
_entity.pdbx_description
1 polymer ?
#
loop_
_entity_poly.entity_id
_entity_poly.type
_entity_poly.pdbx_seq_one_letter_code
_entity_poly.pdbx_strand_id
1 'polypeptide(L)'
;MAGGNAKGIERLTVKQIEAWVKRPAKGAVTKKLADGGGLYLVRLPTGNATWQIKYRFGGKERSFSVGPSTSTLLADARAASRLVKDQIKIGIDPVKFRQVRRATAIASSGDLFSDAADAWFKKRKSRWTAIHYTKARQAIARDVLPWLGALPVRDITPVMVTHVIERIQKRGANETAAKIWQHVRLIFRLAIAHDKIQHNPADAVSEILDERNPVKHRPALLTFPELGDVLRRADFCTTYPTVRLAHRLVAFTAVRIGNAVGARWKDFDLDAKPAMWVIPREQMKSKKRDFDHKVVLPETIAAELRAWRNAQTEPGEYVFPGNHGRKYVTPDAVEKMLRETLALSGKHCPHGWRAAFATLARDEGEFAKEVVDLTLDHLHDSKTASAYDRGERFAQRVKLMAWWGEKLMDAQQHPSKVLPLKMGRA
;
A
#
# COMPACT_ATOMS: atom_id res chain seq x y z
N MET A 1 8.14 -9.74 -47.99
CA MET A 1 7.42 -10.91 -47.43
C MET A 1 8.45 -11.86 -46.85
N ALA A 2 8.59 -11.93 -45.56
CA ALA A 2 9.11 -13.08 -44.84
C ALA A 2 8.80 -12.84 -43.36
N GLY A 3 7.72 -13.45 -42.86
CA GLY A 3 7.32 -13.42 -41.49
C GLY A 3 8.32 -14.18 -40.62
N GLY A 4 9.10 -13.47 -39.83
CA GLY A 4 9.97 -14.03 -38.82
C GLY A 4 9.13 -14.67 -37.74
N ASN A 5 9.10 -16.00 -37.74
CA ASN A 5 8.45 -16.85 -36.71
C ASN A 5 8.98 -16.45 -35.32
N ALA A 6 8.22 -15.77 -34.52
CA ALA A 6 8.50 -15.55 -33.10
C ALA A 6 8.66 -16.94 -32.46
N LYS A 7 9.90 -17.32 -32.11
CA LYS A 7 10.21 -18.59 -31.45
C LYS A 7 9.43 -18.66 -30.15
N GLY A 8 8.34 -19.43 -30.14
CA GLY A 8 7.37 -19.50 -29.06
C GLY A 8 8.04 -19.72 -27.70
N ILE A 9 7.63 -18.93 -26.73
CA ILE A 9 8.01 -19.00 -25.33
C ILE A 9 6.87 -19.74 -24.61
N GLU A 10 7.20 -20.54 -23.58
CA GLU A 10 6.20 -21.26 -22.76
C GLU A 10 5.42 -22.36 -23.54
N ARG A 11 6.17 -23.25 -24.19
CA ARG A 11 5.64 -24.30 -25.07
C ARG A 11 5.12 -25.52 -24.37
N LEU A 12 5.60 -25.83 -23.16
CA LEU A 12 5.32 -27.06 -22.46
C LEU A 12 4.08 -26.95 -21.58
N THR A 13 3.34 -28.05 -21.51
CA THR A 13 2.28 -28.24 -20.51
C THR A 13 2.71 -29.28 -19.46
N VAL A 14 2.09 -29.25 -18.29
CA VAL A 14 2.36 -30.18 -17.19
C VAL A 14 2.18 -31.66 -17.68
N LYS A 15 1.11 -31.92 -18.44
CA LYS A 15 0.85 -33.25 -19.02
C LYS A 15 1.97 -33.74 -19.96
N GLN A 16 2.51 -32.84 -20.77
CA GLN A 16 3.64 -33.19 -21.68
C GLN A 16 4.91 -33.50 -20.90
N ILE A 17 5.18 -32.77 -19.80
CA ILE A 17 6.34 -32.98 -18.95
C ILE A 17 6.23 -34.34 -18.26
N GLU A 18 5.08 -34.64 -17.63
CA GLU A 18 4.82 -35.93 -16.95
C GLU A 18 4.96 -37.11 -17.90
N ALA A 19 4.36 -37.01 -19.10
CA ALA A 19 4.46 -38.06 -20.13
C ALA A 19 5.91 -38.26 -20.59
N TRP A 20 6.67 -37.16 -20.70
CA TRP A 20 8.08 -37.23 -21.13
C TRP A 20 8.99 -37.78 -20.04
N VAL A 21 8.75 -37.45 -18.77
CA VAL A 21 9.51 -37.97 -17.61
C VAL A 21 9.25 -39.46 -17.40
N LYS A 22 8.02 -39.95 -17.57
CA LYS A 22 7.62 -41.34 -17.41
C LYS A 22 8.15 -42.25 -18.51
N ARG A 23 8.52 -41.78 -19.69
CA ARG A 23 9.08 -42.59 -20.77
C ARG A 23 10.42 -43.22 -20.33
N PRO A 24 10.67 -44.50 -20.54
CA PRO A 24 11.93 -45.12 -20.18
C PRO A 24 13.10 -44.49 -20.95
N ALA A 25 14.20 -44.26 -20.24
CA ALA A 25 15.43 -43.73 -20.85
C ALA A 25 16.05 -44.84 -21.72
N LYS A 26 15.85 -44.81 -23.03
CA LYS A 26 16.56 -45.70 -23.95
C LYS A 26 17.95 -45.12 -24.23
N GLY A 27 19.02 -45.74 -23.71
CA GLY A 27 20.43 -45.40 -23.98
C GLY A 27 21.03 -44.35 -23.05
N ALA A 28 22.37 -44.27 -23.04
CA ALA A 28 23.20 -43.38 -22.21
C ALA A 28 23.22 -41.90 -22.69
N VAL A 29 22.20 -41.41 -23.42
CA VAL A 29 22.20 -40.12 -24.05
C VAL A 29 21.34 -39.13 -23.27
N THR A 30 21.91 -37.97 -22.97
CA THR A 30 21.17 -36.83 -22.38
C THR A 30 20.09 -36.30 -23.33
N LYS A 31 18.82 -36.38 -22.96
CA LYS A 31 17.70 -35.86 -23.74
C LYS A 31 17.25 -34.51 -23.20
N LYS A 32 16.88 -33.57 -24.10
CA LYS A 32 16.43 -32.22 -23.77
C LYS A 32 15.03 -31.97 -24.33
N LEU A 33 14.17 -31.36 -23.52
CA LEU A 33 12.83 -30.92 -23.90
C LEU A 33 12.76 -29.39 -23.70
N ALA A 34 12.56 -28.62 -24.76
CA ALA A 34 12.63 -27.17 -24.73
C ALA A 34 11.26 -26.55 -24.40
N ASP A 35 11.20 -25.67 -23.40
CA ASP A 35 10.03 -24.83 -23.10
C ASP A 35 10.06 -23.51 -23.88
N GLY A 36 11.22 -23.17 -24.45
CA GLY A 36 11.46 -21.93 -25.16
C GLY A 36 12.22 -20.89 -24.35
N GLY A 37 12.72 -19.86 -25.03
CA GLY A 37 13.46 -18.79 -24.39
C GLY A 37 14.70 -19.21 -23.59
N GLY A 38 15.34 -20.34 -23.94
CA GLY A 38 16.52 -20.86 -23.22
C GLY A 38 16.20 -21.81 -22.06
N LEU A 39 14.93 -22.03 -21.70
CA LEU A 39 14.52 -22.97 -20.66
C LEU A 39 14.34 -24.37 -21.23
N TYR A 40 14.97 -25.38 -20.61
CA TYR A 40 14.93 -26.78 -20.99
C TYR A 40 14.72 -27.68 -19.78
N LEU A 41 13.97 -28.74 -19.98
CA LEU A 41 14.01 -29.90 -19.10
C LEU A 41 15.05 -30.89 -19.67
N VAL A 42 16.04 -31.22 -18.87
CA VAL A 42 17.16 -32.09 -19.27
C VAL A 42 17.04 -33.38 -18.48
N ARG A 43 16.97 -34.53 -19.17
CA ARG A 43 17.02 -35.85 -18.54
C ARG A 43 18.45 -36.37 -18.63
N LEU A 44 18.99 -36.69 -17.47
CA LEU A 44 20.28 -37.34 -17.34
C LEU A 44 20.17 -38.86 -17.62
N PRO A 45 21.29 -39.55 -17.95
CA PRO A 45 21.31 -40.99 -18.12
C PRO A 45 20.78 -41.77 -16.90
N THR A 46 20.90 -41.20 -15.70
CA THR A 46 20.38 -41.73 -14.45
C THR A 46 18.85 -41.70 -14.35
N GLY A 47 18.15 -41.19 -15.36
CA GLY A 47 16.69 -41.08 -15.38
C GLY A 47 16.12 -39.82 -14.74
N ASN A 48 16.89 -39.11 -13.95
CA ASN A 48 16.47 -37.88 -13.30
C ASN A 48 16.36 -36.74 -14.31
N ALA A 49 15.28 -35.94 -14.20
CA ALA A 49 15.07 -34.74 -15.04
C ALA A 49 15.28 -33.44 -14.23
N THR A 50 16.01 -32.52 -14.81
CA THR A 50 16.36 -31.24 -14.16
C THR A 50 16.09 -30.06 -15.09
N TRP A 51 15.49 -29.02 -14.56
CA TRP A 51 15.32 -27.77 -15.27
C TRP A 51 16.65 -27.04 -15.41
N GLN A 52 16.97 -26.61 -16.64
CA GLN A 52 18.18 -25.85 -16.98
C GLN A 52 17.84 -24.66 -17.88
N ILE A 53 18.59 -23.58 -17.71
CA ILE A 53 18.48 -22.36 -18.51
C ILE A 53 19.81 -22.18 -19.23
N LYS A 54 19.77 -22.13 -20.58
CA LYS A 54 20.90 -21.85 -21.44
C LYS A 54 20.94 -20.35 -21.70
N TYR A 55 22.12 -19.72 -21.53
CA TYR A 55 22.28 -18.28 -21.67
C TYR A 55 23.69 -17.94 -22.17
N ARG A 56 23.85 -16.69 -22.65
CA ARG A 56 25.16 -16.12 -23.00
C ARG A 56 25.53 -15.04 -22.00
N PHE A 57 26.78 -15.04 -21.53
CA PHE A 57 27.33 -14.03 -20.65
C PHE A 57 28.80 -13.79 -20.99
N GLY A 58 29.20 -12.52 -21.26
CA GLY A 58 30.55 -12.17 -21.68
C GLY A 58 30.99 -12.91 -22.96
N GLY A 59 30.07 -13.04 -23.92
CA GLY A 59 30.32 -13.74 -25.20
C GLY A 59 30.32 -15.28 -25.13
N LYS A 60 30.36 -15.88 -23.92
CA LYS A 60 30.42 -17.33 -23.72
C LYS A 60 29.04 -17.91 -23.44
N GLU A 61 28.74 -19.08 -23.98
CA GLU A 61 27.55 -19.85 -23.69
C GLU A 61 27.70 -20.57 -22.36
N ARG A 62 26.67 -20.48 -21.50
CA ARG A 62 26.63 -21.08 -20.15
C ARG A 62 25.28 -21.71 -19.88
N SER A 63 25.23 -22.58 -18.87
CA SER A 63 23.97 -23.15 -18.37
C SER A 63 23.81 -22.91 -16.87
N PHE A 64 22.57 -22.71 -16.46
CA PHE A 64 22.18 -22.53 -15.07
C PHE A 64 21.15 -23.60 -14.70
N SER A 65 21.48 -24.46 -13.72
CA SER A 65 20.55 -25.46 -13.21
C SER A 65 19.56 -24.83 -12.23
N VAL A 66 18.27 -24.95 -12.50
CA VAL A 66 17.19 -24.42 -11.64
C VAL A 66 16.89 -25.37 -10.50
N GLY A 67 16.65 -26.66 -10.83
CA GLY A 67 16.32 -27.70 -9.86
C GLY A 67 15.73 -28.94 -10.53
N PRO A 68 15.59 -30.06 -9.77
CA PRO A 68 14.99 -31.27 -10.29
C PRO A 68 13.49 -31.08 -10.54
N SER A 69 12.98 -31.74 -11.59
CA SER A 69 11.56 -31.65 -11.97
C SER A 69 10.60 -32.25 -10.93
N THR A 70 11.13 -33.07 -10.01
CA THR A 70 10.37 -33.65 -8.90
C THR A 70 9.98 -32.66 -7.82
N SER A 71 10.77 -31.56 -7.67
CA SER A 71 10.56 -30.53 -6.64
C SER A 71 10.39 -29.10 -7.21
N THR A 72 10.54 -28.92 -8.54
CA THR A 72 10.42 -27.63 -9.21
C THR A 72 9.30 -27.68 -10.23
N LEU A 73 8.20 -26.99 -9.95
CA LEU A 73 7.06 -26.92 -10.86
C LEU A 73 7.43 -26.11 -12.13
N LEU A 74 6.68 -26.32 -13.22
CA LEU A 74 6.87 -25.59 -14.48
C LEU A 74 6.77 -24.08 -14.28
N ALA A 75 5.82 -23.61 -13.47
CA ALA A 75 5.64 -22.20 -13.15
C ALA A 75 6.88 -21.60 -12.47
N ASP A 76 7.46 -22.33 -11.52
CA ASP A 76 8.66 -21.93 -10.78
C ASP A 76 9.89 -21.92 -11.69
N ALA A 77 10.02 -22.91 -12.57
CA ALA A 77 11.09 -22.94 -13.58
C ALA A 77 11.03 -21.76 -14.56
N ARG A 78 9.82 -21.38 -14.99
CA ARG A 78 9.60 -20.17 -15.81
C ARG A 78 9.91 -18.88 -15.06
N ALA A 79 9.49 -18.79 -13.80
CA ALA A 79 9.82 -17.65 -12.94
C ALA A 79 11.34 -17.51 -12.76
N ALA A 80 12.04 -18.60 -12.48
CA ALA A 80 13.50 -18.65 -12.40
C ALA A 80 14.16 -18.25 -13.72
N SER A 81 13.60 -18.68 -14.88
CA SER A 81 14.12 -18.29 -16.19
C SER A 81 14.01 -16.79 -16.45
N ARG A 82 12.91 -16.17 -16.06
CA ARG A 82 12.74 -14.71 -16.15
C ARG A 82 13.77 -14.00 -15.26
N LEU A 83 13.93 -14.45 -14.03
CA LEU A 83 14.90 -13.89 -13.09
C LEU A 83 16.34 -13.96 -13.61
N VAL A 84 16.76 -15.13 -14.14
CA VAL A 84 18.09 -15.32 -14.73
C VAL A 84 18.33 -14.39 -15.92
N LYS A 85 17.36 -14.24 -16.82
CA LYS A 85 17.47 -13.33 -17.96
C LYS A 85 17.61 -11.87 -17.52
N ASP A 86 16.87 -11.48 -16.51
CA ASP A 86 16.94 -10.13 -15.98
C ASP A 86 18.30 -9.88 -15.29
N GLN A 87 18.85 -10.87 -14.55
CA GLN A 87 20.21 -10.78 -14.00
C GLN A 87 21.28 -10.58 -15.08
N ILE A 88 21.18 -11.32 -16.20
CA ILE A 88 22.11 -11.19 -17.33
C ILE A 88 22.06 -9.78 -17.95
N LYS A 89 20.86 -9.21 -18.10
CA LYS A 89 20.69 -7.84 -18.65
C LYS A 89 21.41 -6.77 -17.84
N ILE A 90 21.54 -6.98 -16.53
CA ILE A 90 22.22 -6.05 -15.61
C ILE A 90 23.67 -6.40 -15.33
N GLY A 91 24.24 -7.30 -16.14
CA GLY A 91 25.64 -7.67 -16.00
C GLY A 91 25.93 -8.59 -14.81
N ILE A 92 24.94 -9.23 -14.22
CA ILE A 92 25.14 -10.23 -13.17
C ILE A 92 25.18 -11.62 -13.79
N ASP A 93 26.28 -12.34 -13.60
CA ASP A 93 26.37 -13.76 -13.95
C ASP A 93 25.59 -14.61 -12.95
N PRO A 94 24.49 -15.31 -13.34
CA PRO A 94 23.65 -16.08 -12.43
C PRO A 94 24.38 -17.20 -11.68
N VAL A 95 25.41 -17.82 -12.31
CA VAL A 95 26.22 -18.87 -11.69
C VAL A 95 27.10 -18.26 -10.61
N LYS A 96 27.81 -17.17 -10.91
CA LYS A 96 28.63 -16.47 -9.89
C LYS A 96 27.76 -15.95 -8.75
N PHE A 97 26.60 -15.39 -9.05
CA PHE A 97 25.66 -14.93 -8.04
C PHE A 97 25.23 -16.05 -7.08
N ARG A 98 24.93 -17.26 -7.62
CA ARG A 98 24.61 -18.43 -6.80
C ARG A 98 25.80 -18.92 -6.00
N GLN A 99 27.01 -18.90 -6.56
CA GLN A 99 28.23 -19.26 -5.86
C GLN A 99 28.52 -18.32 -4.69
N VAL A 100 28.42 -17.00 -4.93
CA VAL A 100 28.54 -15.99 -3.90
C VAL A 100 27.49 -16.20 -2.79
N ARG A 101 26.21 -16.43 -3.15
CA ARG A 101 25.17 -16.76 -2.17
C ARG A 101 25.51 -17.99 -1.33
N ARG A 102 26.08 -19.04 -1.91
CA ARG A 102 26.48 -20.25 -1.16
C ARG A 102 27.70 -19.99 -0.29
N ALA A 103 28.71 -19.31 -0.81
CA ALA A 103 29.91 -18.99 -0.07
C ALA A 103 29.62 -18.06 1.14
N THR A 104 28.72 -17.08 0.95
CA THR A 104 28.30 -16.16 2.03
C THR A 104 27.34 -16.78 3.03
N ALA A 105 26.59 -17.81 2.66
CA ALA A 105 25.82 -18.61 3.61
C ALA A 105 26.73 -19.44 4.53
N ILE A 106 27.96 -19.70 4.12
CA ILE A 106 28.99 -20.43 4.89
C ILE A 106 29.88 -19.44 5.66
N ALA A 107 30.17 -18.28 5.11
CA ALA A 107 30.94 -17.22 5.76
C ALA A 107 29.96 -16.17 6.33
N SER A 108 29.65 -16.26 7.61
CA SER A 108 28.88 -15.25 8.36
C SER A 108 29.65 -13.92 8.42
N SER A 109 29.74 -13.20 7.33
CA SER A 109 30.32 -11.86 7.29
C SER A 109 29.21 -10.85 7.02
N GLY A 110 28.87 -10.02 8.01
CA GLY A 110 27.85 -8.97 8.00
C GLY A 110 28.04 -7.85 6.95
N ASP A 111 28.49 -8.19 5.74
CA ASP A 111 28.77 -7.28 4.63
C ASP A 111 27.76 -7.36 3.48
N LEU A 112 26.74 -8.23 3.62
CA LEU A 112 25.73 -8.35 2.61
C LEU A 112 24.76 -7.16 2.63
N PHE A 113 24.17 -6.85 1.49
CA PHE A 113 23.11 -5.85 1.44
C PHE A 113 21.90 -6.22 2.31
N SER A 114 21.54 -7.51 2.41
CA SER A 114 20.51 -8.00 3.33
C SER A 114 20.81 -7.63 4.79
N ASP A 115 22.06 -7.81 5.23
CA ASP A 115 22.47 -7.52 6.59
C ASP A 115 22.45 -6.01 6.87
N ALA A 116 22.93 -5.22 5.90
CA ALA A 116 22.86 -3.76 5.97
C ALA A 116 21.41 -3.25 6.02
N ALA A 117 20.50 -3.87 5.23
CA ALA A 117 19.09 -3.57 5.25
C ALA A 117 18.43 -3.91 6.60
N ASP A 118 18.72 -5.09 7.16
CA ASP A 118 18.19 -5.51 8.47
C ASP A 118 18.71 -4.61 9.60
N ALA A 119 19.98 -4.23 9.57
CA ALA A 119 20.56 -3.28 10.53
C ALA A 119 19.86 -1.91 10.42
N TRP A 120 19.61 -1.43 9.20
CA TRP A 120 18.89 -0.18 8.97
C TRP A 120 17.45 -0.24 9.46
N PHE A 121 16.72 -1.32 9.19
CA PHE A 121 15.37 -1.52 9.69
C PHE A 121 15.31 -1.61 11.20
N LYS A 122 16.26 -2.32 11.85
CA LYS A 122 16.38 -2.39 13.32
C LYS A 122 16.46 -0.99 13.94
N LYS A 123 17.29 -0.11 13.35
CA LYS A 123 17.44 1.29 13.79
C LYS A 123 16.16 2.14 13.58
N ARG A 124 15.29 1.79 12.61
CA ARG A 124 14.05 2.52 12.29
C ARG A 124 12.84 2.03 13.08
N LYS A 125 12.87 0.82 13.64
CA LYS A 125 11.72 0.17 14.29
C LYS A 125 11.10 1.02 15.41
N SER A 126 11.90 1.71 16.21
CA SER A 126 11.42 2.59 17.29
C SER A 126 10.85 3.93 16.81
N ARG A 127 11.19 4.36 15.58
CA ARG A 127 10.81 5.67 15.03
C ARG A 127 9.60 5.62 14.12
N TRP A 128 9.25 4.42 13.63
CA TRP A 128 8.18 4.21 12.67
C TRP A 128 6.96 3.55 13.30
N THR A 129 5.78 3.82 12.75
CA THR A 129 4.60 3.04 13.09
C THR A 129 4.76 1.60 12.58
N ALA A 130 4.17 0.63 13.28
CA ALA A 130 4.24 -0.79 12.89
C ALA A 130 3.80 -1.02 11.44
N ILE A 131 2.76 -0.32 10.99
CA ILE A 131 2.24 -0.40 9.61
C ILE A 131 3.28 0.11 8.60
N HIS A 132 3.90 1.26 8.88
CA HIS A 132 4.93 1.83 7.99
C HIS A 132 6.15 0.92 7.89
N TYR A 133 6.62 0.44 9.05
CA TYR A 133 7.74 -0.50 9.14
C TYR A 133 7.49 -1.77 8.32
N THR A 134 6.33 -2.40 8.51
CA THR A 134 5.96 -3.63 7.81
C THR A 134 5.88 -3.41 6.30
N LYS A 135 5.20 -2.35 5.85
CA LYS A 135 5.09 -2.02 4.41
C LYS A 135 6.45 -1.74 3.77
N ALA A 136 7.31 -0.97 4.42
CA ALA A 136 8.64 -0.67 3.91
C ALA A 136 9.52 -1.93 3.83
N ARG A 137 9.48 -2.78 4.87
CA ARG A 137 10.22 -4.05 4.89
C ARG A 137 9.75 -5.01 3.80
N GLN A 138 8.43 -5.15 3.63
CA GLN A 138 7.85 -5.97 2.57
C GLN A 138 8.22 -5.46 1.17
N ALA A 139 8.23 -4.15 0.96
CA ALA A 139 8.63 -3.55 -0.31
C ALA A 139 10.10 -3.85 -0.64
N ILE A 140 11.01 -3.68 0.31
CA ILE A 140 12.44 -4.03 0.12
C ILE A 140 12.61 -5.53 -0.08
N ALA A 141 11.91 -6.38 0.69
CA ALA A 141 12.00 -7.83 0.55
C ALA A 141 11.51 -8.32 -0.83
N ARG A 142 10.43 -7.74 -1.36
CA ARG A 142 9.85 -8.11 -2.64
C ARG A 142 10.64 -7.59 -3.84
N ASP A 143 11.05 -6.32 -3.80
CA ASP A 143 11.55 -5.63 -4.98
C ASP A 143 13.07 -5.50 -5.03
N VAL A 144 13.79 -5.54 -3.90
CA VAL A 144 15.23 -5.28 -3.82
C VAL A 144 16.05 -6.51 -3.43
N LEU A 145 15.68 -7.21 -2.34
CA LEU A 145 16.48 -8.32 -1.83
C LEU A 145 16.68 -9.47 -2.83
N PRO A 146 15.75 -9.81 -3.73
CA PRO A 146 15.98 -10.83 -4.73
C PRO A 146 17.15 -10.52 -5.67
N TRP A 147 17.52 -9.25 -5.82
CA TRP A 147 18.55 -8.75 -6.74
C TRP A 147 19.85 -8.38 -6.04
N LEU A 148 19.75 -7.65 -4.95
CA LEU A 148 20.91 -7.07 -4.25
C LEU A 148 21.21 -7.78 -2.93
N GLY A 149 20.24 -8.46 -2.31
CA GLY A 149 20.32 -8.95 -0.95
C GLY A 149 21.52 -9.85 -0.65
N ALA A 150 21.88 -10.71 -1.60
CA ALA A 150 22.97 -11.66 -1.46
C ALA A 150 24.34 -11.14 -1.96
N LEU A 151 24.43 -9.86 -2.34
CA LEU A 151 25.67 -9.25 -2.77
C LEU A 151 26.34 -8.51 -1.62
N PRO A 152 27.68 -8.56 -1.50
CA PRO A 152 28.40 -7.66 -0.63
C PRO A 152 28.11 -6.21 -1.01
N VAL A 153 27.91 -5.33 -0.02
CA VAL A 153 27.56 -3.91 -0.29
C VAL A 153 28.59 -3.20 -1.16
N ARG A 154 29.86 -3.57 -1.05
CA ARG A 154 30.98 -3.03 -1.86
C ARG A 154 30.95 -3.42 -3.34
N ASP A 155 30.26 -4.53 -3.68
CA ASP A 155 30.22 -5.05 -5.04
C ASP A 155 28.97 -4.56 -5.81
N ILE A 156 28.10 -3.81 -5.14
CA ILE A 156 26.88 -3.27 -5.74
C ILE A 156 27.22 -1.97 -6.50
N THR A 157 26.94 -2.00 -7.79
CA THR A 157 27.19 -0.85 -8.69
C THR A 157 25.94 0.02 -8.86
N PRO A 158 26.10 1.29 -9.30
CA PRO A 158 24.96 2.14 -9.66
C PRO A 158 24.02 1.49 -10.70
N VAL A 159 24.58 0.78 -11.69
CA VAL A 159 23.80 0.09 -12.74
C VAL A 159 22.88 -0.96 -12.15
N MET A 160 23.32 -1.71 -11.14
CA MET A 160 22.50 -2.71 -10.46
C MET A 160 21.32 -2.07 -9.70
N VAL A 161 21.57 -0.95 -9.03
CA VAL A 161 20.51 -0.20 -8.33
C VAL A 161 19.53 0.40 -9.34
N THR A 162 20.04 1.04 -10.40
CA THR A 162 19.23 1.56 -11.51
C THR A 162 18.25 0.53 -12.04
N HIS A 163 18.75 -0.67 -12.35
CA HIS A 163 17.89 -1.74 -12.88
C HIS A 163 16.75 -2.12 -11.94
N VAL A 164 17.03 -2.22 -10.63
CA VAL A 164 15.98 -2.51 -9.63
C VAL A 164 14.91 -1.44 -9.65
N ILE A 165 15.28 -0.17 -9.73
CA ILE A 165 14.36 0.97 -9.74
C ILE A 165 13.56 1.02 -11.05
N GLU A 166 14.21 0.94 -12.21
CA GLU A 166 13.53 0.89 -13.51
C GLU A 166 12.50 -0.24 -13.62
N ARG A 167 12.82 -1.41 -13.06
CA ARG A 167 11.90 -2.54 -13.03
C ARG A 167 10.60 -2.21 -12.28
N ILE A 168 10.68 -1.40 -11.22
CA ILE A 168 9.51 -0.95 -10.47
C ILE A 168 8.74 0.09 -11.28
N GLN A 169 9.44 1.01 -11.96
CA GLN A 169 8.86 2.04 -12.83
C GLN A 169 8.13 1.41 -14.03
N LYS A 170 8.70 0.39 -14.66
CA LYS A 170 8.07 -0.37 -15.77
C LYS A 170 6.73 -1.02 -15.42
N ARG A 171 6.43 -1.18 -14.12
CA ARG A 171 5.10 -1.60 -13.64
C ARG A 171 4.13 -0.42 -13.44
N GLY A 172 4.51 0.80 -13.81
CA GLY A 172 3.74 2.02 -13.57
C GLY A 172 3.74 2.48 -12.10
N ALA A 173 4.67 1.97 -11.26
CA ALA A 173 4.70 2.21 -9.83
C ALA A 173 5.74 3.25 -9.41
N ASN A 174 5.80 4.41 -10.11
CA ASN A 174 6.82 5.46 -9.93
C ASN A 174 6.93 5.98 -8.49
N GLU A 175 5.81 6.19 -7.82
CA GLU A 175 5.77 6.54 -6.38
C GLU A 175 6.46 5.49 -5.49
N THR A 176 6.25 4.21 -5.79
CA THR A 176 6.87 3.10 -5.06
C THR A 176 8.36 3.03 -5.36
N ALA A 177 8.75 3.22 -6.63
CA ALA A 177 10.14 3.29 -7.08
C ALA A 177 10.90 4.37 -6.32
N ALA A 178 10.36 5.59 -6.26
CA ALA A 178 10.98 6.71 -5.54
C ALA A 178 11.13 6.43 -4.03
N LYS A 179 10.13 5.81 -3.39
CA LYS A 179 10.20 5.43 -1.97
C LYS A 179 11.23 4.34 -1.72
N ILE A 180 11.28 3.31 -2.56
CA ILE A 180 12.25 2.22 -2.45
C ILE A 180 13.66 2.76 -2.67
N TRP A 181 13.87 3.60 -3.70
CA TRP A 181 15.14 4.28 -3.92
C TRP A 181 15.62 5.03 -2.67
N GLN A 182 14.74 5.83 -2.04
CA GLN A 182 15.09 6.52 -0.79
C GLN A 182 15.52 5.56 0.31
N HIS A 183 14.85 4.41 0.47
CA HIS A 183 15.23 3.41 1.45
C HIS A 183 16.57 2.77 1.13
N VAL A 184 16.79 2.37 -0.12
CA VAL A 184 18.07 1.80 -0.60
C VAL A 184 19.21 2.79 -0.39
N ARG A 185 19.00 4.06 -0.74
CA ARG A 185 19.96 5.14 -0.51
C ARG A 185 20.32 5.29 0.97
N LEU A 186 19.35 5.21 1.85
CA LEU A 186 19.57 5.31 3.31
C LEU A 186 20.24 4.05 3.90
N ILE A 187 20.02 2.87 3.32
CA ILE A 187 20.73 1.64 3.68
C ILE A 187 22.21 1.77 3.34
N PHE A 188 22.54 2.23 2.12
CA PHE A 188 23.94 2.48 1.74
C PHE A 188 24.60 3.58 2.58
N ARG A 189 23.87 4.66 2.93
CA ARG A 189 24.39 5.66 3.87
C ARG A 189 24.76 5.07 5.23
N LEU A 190 23.98 4.10 5.71
CA LEU A 190 24.35 3.39 6.95
C LEU A 190 25.59 2.53 6.72
N ALA A 191 25.74 1.88 5.57
CA ALA A 191 26.94 1.12 5.23
C ALA A 191 28.20 2.00 5.15
N ILE A 192 28.09 3.24 4.62
CA ILE A 192 29.16 4.24 4.64
C ILE A 192 29.51 4.61 6.10
N ALA A 193 28.51 4.88 6.94
CA ALA A 193 28.74 5.23 8.34
C ALA A 193 29.40 4.09 9.17
N HIS A 194 29.37 2.86 8.66
CA HIS A 194 30.05 1.69 9.20
C HIS A 194 31.35 1.34 8.44
N ASP A 195 31.85 2.24 7.61
CA ASP A 195 33.07 2.10 6.81
C ASP A 195 33.11 0.85 5.89
N LYS A 196 31.93 0.37 5.47
CA LYS A 196 31.82 -0.78 4.57
C LYS A 196 31.99 -0.42 3.09
N ILE A 197 31.66 0.82 2.72
CA ILE A 197 31.80 1.41 1.40
C ILE A 197 32.10 2.91 1.52
N GLN A 198 32.76 3.49 0.51
CA GLN A 198 33.09 4.92 0.51
C GLN A 198 32.08 5.77 -0.26
N HIS A 199 31.41 5.21 -1.27
CA HIS A 199 30.47 5.91 -2.12
C HIS A 199 29.11 5.20 -2.15
N ASN A 200 28.04 5.98 -2.26
CA ASN A 200 26.69 5.44 -2.31
C ASN A 200 26.28 5.16 -3.76
N PRO A 201 26.14 3.89 -4.17
CA PRO A 201 25.77 3.56 -5.54
C PRO A 201 24.33 3.97 -5.92
N ALA A 202 23.50 4.34 -4.94
CA ALA A 202 22.14 4.79 -5.19
C ALA A 202 22.02 6.31 -5.45
N ASP A 203 23.10 7.10 -5.24
CA ASP A 203 22.98 8.56 -5.40
C ASP A 203 22.77 8.96 -6.86
N ALA A 204 23.47 8.36 -7.82
CA ALA A 204 23.31 8.64 -9.25
C ALA A 204 21.94 8.22 -9.83
N VAL A 205 21.21 7.36 -9.12
CA VAL A 205 19.91 6.85 -9.58
C VAL A 205 18.79 7.90 -9.51
N SER A 206 19.02 9.02 -8.82
CA SER A 206 18.06 10.15 -8.80
C SER A 206 17.75 10.68 -10.20
N GLU A 207 18.74 10.66 -11.10
CA GLU A 207 18.63 11.23 -12.45
C GLU A 207 17.76 10.39 -13.40
N ILE A 208 17.50 9.13 -13.04
CA ILE A 208 16.69 8.22 -13.85
C ILE A 208 15.30 7.97 -13.26
N LEU A 209 15.00 8.63 -12.14
CA LEU A 209 13.65 8.52 -11.56
C LEU A 209 12.65 9.24 -12.47
N ASP A 210 11.71 8.49 -13.00
CA ASP A 210 10.58 9.08 -13.70
C ASP A 210 9.83 10.06 -12.81
N GLU A 211 9.23 11.06 -13.41
CA GLU A 211 8.34 11.97 -12.72
C GLU A 211 7.26 11.18 -11.98
N ARG A 212 6.98 11.62 -10.78
CA ARG A 212 5.87 11.03 -10.01
C ARG A 212 4.59 11.23 -10.80
N ASN A 213 3.76 10.20 -10.82
CA ASN A 213 2.43 10.35 -11.37
C ASN A 213 1.74 11.57 -10.75
N PRO A 214 1.05 12.39 -11.54
CA PRO A 214 0.32 13.53 -11.01
C PRO A 214 -0.55 13.10 -9.83
N VAL A 215 -0.57 13.92 -8.79
CA VAL A 215 -1.36 13.64 -7.58
C VAL A 215 -2.83 13.52 -7.99
N LYS A 216 -3.33 12.30 -8.07
CA LYS A 216 -4.76 12.08 -8.23
C LYS A 216 -5.42 12.41 -6.90
N HIS A 217 -6.21 13.48 -6.87
CA HIS A 217 -7.06 13.77 -5.73
C HIS A 217 -7.98 12.57 -5.48
N ARG A 218 -8.24 12.29 -4.21
CA ARG A 218 -9.19 11.24 -3.87
C ARG A 218 -10.58 11.66 -4.32
N PRO A 219 -11.38 10.75 -4.90
CA PRO A 219 -12.69 11.10 -5.41
C PRO A 219 -13.60 11.59 -4.28
N ALA A 220 -14.29 12.69 -4.56
CA ALA A 220 -15.21 13.34 -3.63
C ALA A 220 -16.40 13.92 -4.40
N LEU A 221 -17.60 13.69 -3.92
CA LEU A 221 -18.81 14.42 -4.31
C LEU A 221 -18.80 15.74 -3.53
N LEU A 222 -19.13 16.83 -4.18
CA LEU A 222 -18.95 18.19 -3.66
C LEU A 222 -20.25 19.00 -3.63
N THR A 223 -21.41 18.33 -3.66
CA THR A 223 -22.71 18.98 -3.51
C THR A 223 -23.54 18.29 -2.44
N PHE A 224 -24.34 19.06 -1.68
CA PHE A 224 -25.20 18.48 -0.63
C PHE A 224 -26.21 17.47 -1.19
N PRO A 225 -26.87 17.66 -2.32
CA PRO A 225 -27.79 16.66 -2.88
C PRO A 225 -27.13 15.30 -3.12
N GLU A 226 -25.89 15.28 -3.67
CA GLU A 226 -25.15 14.04 -3.89
C GLU A 226 -24.72 13.39 -2.57
N LEU A 227 -24.29 14.18 -1.59
CA LEU A 227 -23.92 13.69 -0.27
C LEU A 227 -25.13 13.11 0.50
N GLY A 228 -26.29 13.77 0.39
CA GLY A 228 -27.56 13.28 0.93
C GLY A 228 -27.97 11.96 0.30
N ASP A 229 -27.75 11.77 -1.02
CA ASP A 229 -28.01 10.51 -1.70
C ASP A 229 -27.09 9.38 -1.17
N VAL A 230 -25.83 9.65 -0.95
CA VAL A 230 -24.90 8.68 -0.35
C VAL A 230 -25.39 8.24 1.02
N LEU A 231 -25.82 9.18 1.87
CA LEU A 231 -26.33 8.87 3.21
C LEU A 231 -27.59 8.02 3.16
N ARG A 232 -28.59 8.40 2.32
CA ARG A 232 -29.81 7.59 2.13
C ARG A 232 -29.51 6.17 1.71
N ARG A 233 -28.69 6.00 0.67
CA ARG A 233 -28.31 4.69 0.16
C ARG A 233 -27.53 3.86 1.18
N ALA A 234 -26.70 4.50 2.00
CA ALA A 234 -25.96 3.83 3.07
C ALA A 234 -26.91 3.29 4.16
N ASP A 235 -27.97 4.00 4.49
CA ASP A 235 -28.94 3.59 5.52
C ASP A 235 -29.72 2.32 5.13
N PHE A 236 -30.01 2.15 3.84
CA PHE A 236 -30.79 1.02 3.32
C PHE A 236 -29.91 -0.12 2.74
N CYS A 237 -28.60 0.01 2.74
CA CYS A 237 -27.74 -1.04 2.20
C CYS A 237 -27.62 -2.25 3.14
N THR A 238 -27.27 -3.40 2.58
CA THR A 238 -27.15 -4.69 3.28
C THR A 238 -25.90 -4.83 4.15
N THR A 239 -25.10 -3.77 4.26
CA THR A 239 -23.85 -3.78 5.06
C THR A 239 -24.17 -3.79 6.57
N TYR A 240 -23.29 -4.37 7.37
CA TYR A 240 -23.43 -4.43 8.83
C TYR A 240 -23.69 -3.06 9.46
N PRO A 241 -24.59 -2.97 10.45
CA PRO A 241 -24.94 -1.70 11.12
C PRO A 241 -23.73 -0.95 11.68
N THR A 242 -22.73 -1.66 12.24
CA THR A 242 -21.50 -1.06 12.76
C THR A 242 -20.69 -0.35 11.67
N VAL A 243 -20.66 -0.88 10.43
CA VAL A 243 -19.96 -0.27 9.30
C VAL A 243 -20.72 0.97 8.81
N ARG A 244 -22.06 0.90 8.73
CA ARG A 244 -22.91 2.02 8.34
C ARG A 244 -22.78 3.18 9.34
N LEU A 245 -22.83 2.89 10.64
CA LEU A 245 -22.71 3.92 11.67
C LEU A 245 -21.29 4.52 11.73
N ALA A 246 -20.24 3.71 11.50
CA ALA A 246 -18.89 4.21 11.36
C ALA A 246 -18.74 5.16 10.15
N HIS A 247 -19.38 4.83 9.02
CA HIS A 247 -19.47 5.72 7.87
C HIS A 247 -20.19 7.03 8.21
N ARG A 248 -21.34 6.97 8.90
CA ARG A 248 -22.08 8.16 9.34
C ARG A 248 -21.23 9.06 10.24
N LEU A 249 -20.49 8.47 11.19
CA LEU A 249 -19.57 9.24 12.02
C LEU A 249 -18.53 9.99 11.16
N VAL A 250 -17.96 9.34 10.14
CA VAL A 250 -17.03 10.01 9.19
C VAL A 250 -17.73 11.12 8.42
N ALA A 251 -18.94 10.89 7.94
CA ALA A 251 -19.70 11.88 7.17
C ALA A 251 -20.00 13.14 7.99
N PHE A 252 -20.50 12.96 9.21
CA PHE A 252 -20.94 14.07 10.08
C PHE A 252 -19.79 14.78 10.79
N THR A 253 -18.61 14.17 10.94
CA THR A 253 -17.48 14.78 11.66
C THR A 253 -16.30 15.11 10.77
N ALA A 254 -16.29 14.61 9.54
CA ALA A 254 -15.17 14.71 8.61
C ALA A 254 -13.82 14.25 9.22
N VAL A 255 -13.80 13.41 10.26
CA VAL A 255 -12.56 12.84 10.82
C VAL A 255 -11.92 11.82 9.90
N ARG A 256 -10.65 11.51 10.13
CA ARG A 256 -9.98 10.45 9.36
C ARG A 256 -10.62 9.10 9.66
N ILE A 257 -10.89 8.30 8.62
CA ILE A 257 -11.53 6.98 8.76
C ILE A 257 -10.84 6.08 9.78
N GLY A 258 -9.50 6.12 9.87
CA GLY A 258 -8.75 5.34 10.86
C GLY A 258 -9.09 5.70 12.30
N ASN A 259 -9.38 6.96 12.58
CA ASN A 259 -9.80 7.41 13.91
C ASN A 259 -11.26 7.00 14.17
N ALA A 260 -12.15 7.17 13.18
CA ALA A 260 -13.56 6.83 13.32
C ALA A 260 -13.76 5.34 13.64
N VAL A 261 -13.18 4.43 12.86
CA VAL A 261 -13.38 2.99 13.11
C VAL A 261 -12.76 2.50 14.42
N GLY A 262 -11.68 3.14 14.88
CA GLY A 262 -11.02 2.82 16.15
C GLY A 262 -11.53 3.61 17.35
N ALA A 263 -12.66 4.31 17.22
CA ALA A 263 -13.25 5.13 18.28
C ALA A 263 -13.66 4.28 19.50
N ARG A 264 -13.39 4.81 20.70
CA ARG A 264 -13.69 4.14 21.98
C ARG A 264 -14.71 4.94 22.75
N TRP A 265 -15.63 4.27 23.42
CA TRP A 265 -16.67 4.94 24.21
C TRP A 265 -16.13 5.90 25.27
N LYS A 266 -15.02 5.57 25.90
CA LYS A 266 -14.38 6.41 26.93
C LYS A 266 -13.89 7.76 26.40
N ASP A 267 -13.73 7.91 25.09
CA ASP A 267 -13.23 9.13 24.45
C ASP A 267 -14.38 10.09 24.07
N PHE A 268 -15.65 9.68 24.33
CA PHE A 268 -16.85 10.47 24.04
C PHE A 268 -17.49 11.02 25.31
N ASP A 269 -17.82 12.30 25.26
CA ASP A 269 -18.75 12.93 26.18
C ASP A 269 -20.02 13.31 25.38
N LEU A 270 -20.97 12.35 25.34
CA LEU A 270 -22.20 12.50 24.58
C LEU A 270 -23.26 13.34 25.31
N ASP A 271 -23.10 13.55 26.60
CA ASP A 271 -24.07 14.27 27.47
C ASP A 271 -23.67 15.75 27.60
N ALA A 272 -22.46 16.12 27.22
CA ALA A 272 -22.03 17.53 27.15
C ALA A 272 -22.83 18.34 26.11
N LYS A 273 -22.84 19.65 26.28
CA LYS A 273 -23.47 20.62 25.35
C LYS A 273 -22.43 21.65 24.90
N PRO A 274 -21.88 21.56 23.69
CA PRO A 274 -22.13 20.51 22.65
C PRO A 274 -21.51 19.15 23.03
N ALA A 275 -22.07 18.06 22.49
CA ALA A 275 -21.48 16.74 22.62
C ALA A 275 -20.08 16.70 21.96
N MET A 276 -19.16 15.98 22.59
CA MET A 276 -17.74 16.01 22.25
C MET A 276 -17.15 14.62 22.07
N TRP A 277 -16.19 14.53 21.17
CA TRP A 277 -15.29 13.39 21.05
C TRP A 277 -13.84 13.86 21.14
N VAL A 278 -13.08 13.35 22.09
CA VAL A 278 -11.68 13.70 22.29
C VAL A 278 -10.80 12.56 21.75
N ILE A 279 -10.15 12.78 20.63
CA ILE A 279 -9.25 11.80 20.02
C ILE A 279 -7.86 11.97 20.65
N PRO A 280 -7.36 10.96 21.40
CA PRO A 280 -6.04 11.02 22.01
C PRO A 280 -4.92 11.25 20.99
N ARG A 281 -3.93 12.03 21.38
CA ARG A 281 -2.80 12.42 20.53
C ARG A 281 -2.05 11.23 19.92
N GLU A 282 -1.91 10.15 20.69
CA GLU A 282 -1.22 8.93 20.28
C GLU A 282 -1.91 8.25 19.08
N GLN A 283 -3.21 8.45 18.92
CA GLN A 283 -4.00 7.91 17.81
C GLN A 283 -3.94 8.78 16.56
N MET A 284 -3.42 10.00 16.65
CA MET A 284 -3.35 10.93 15.53
C MET A 284 -2.18 10.63 14.60
N LYS A 285 -2.36 10.85 13.29
CA LYS A 285 -1.34 10.60 12.27
C LYS A 285 -0.08 11.47 12.47
N SER A 286 -0.26 12.72 12.85
CA SER A 286 0.85 13.65 13.11
C SER A 286 1.09 13.77 14.60
N LYS A 287 2.31 13.54 15.06
CA LYS A 287 2.73 13.71 16.46
C LYS A 287 3.35 15.10 16.72
N LYS A 288 3.14 16.07 15.82
CA LYS A 288 3.73 17.41 15.93
C LYS A 288 3.04 18.33 16.95
N ARG A 289 1.83 17.99 17.40
CA ARG A 289 1.09 18.72 18.44
C ARG A 289 1.16 17.97 19.76
N ASP A 290 1.11 18.67 20.87
CA ASP A 290 1.17 18.10 22.22
C ASP A 290 -0.21 17.98 22.89
N PHE A 291 -1.30 18.14 22.14
CA PHE A 291 -2.67 18.11 22.65
C PHE A 291 -3.59 17.23 21.81
N ASP A 292 -4.63 16.71 22.46
CA ASP A 292 -5.65 15.87 21.88
C ASP A 292 -6.52 16.64 20.88
N HIS A 293 -7.09 15.93 19.89
CA HIS A 293 -7.99 16.54 18.93
C HIS A 293 -9.43 16.48 19.44
N LYS A 294 -9.99 17.65 19.78
CA LYS A 294 -11.37 17.80 20.23
C LYS A 294 -12.29 17.94 19.01
N VAL A 295 -13.19 16.99 18.82
CA VAL A 295 -14.20 16.98 17.75
C VAL A 295 -15.55 17.35 18.35
N VAL A 296 -16.14 18.44 17.87
CA VAL A 296 -17.53 18.79 18.20
C VAL A 296 -18.44 17.89 17.38
N LEU A 297 -19.40 17.25 18.04
CA LEU A 297 -20.36 16.37 17.38
C LEU A 297 -21.63 17.15 17.04
N PRO A 298 -22.09 17.17 15.77
CA PRO A 298 -23.44 17.55 15.44
C PRO A 298 -24.44 16.75 16.27
N GLU A 299 -25.51 17.37 16.74
CA GLU A 299 -26.51 16.70 17.61
C GLU A 299 -27.10 15.45 16.98
N THR A 300 -27.28 15.45 15.66
CA THR A 300 -27.78 14.29 14.92
C THR A 300 -26.93 13.04 15.18
N ILE A 301 -25.60 13.14 14.96
CA ILE A 301 -24.74 11.97 15.15
C ILE A 301 -24.55 11.65 16.63
N ALA A 302 -24.58 12.64 17.51
CA ALA A 302 -24.55 12.43 18.96
C ALA A 302 -25.76 11.63 19.45
N ALA A 303 -26.94 11.97 18.96
CA ALA A 303 -28.19 11.23 19.28
C ALA A 303 -28.14 9.77 18.75
N GLU A 304 -27.65 9.56 17.54
CA GLU A 304 -27.45 8.21 16.97
C GLU A 304 -26.46 7.38 17.79
N LEU A 305 -25.36 7.98 18.26
CA LEU A 305 -24.38 7.30 19.10
C LEU A 305 -24.95 6.96 20.49
N ARG A 306 -25.76 7.85 21.09
CA ARG A 306 -26.49 7.54 22.36
C ARG A 306 -27.44 6.36 22.15
N ALA A 307 -28.26 6.41 21.08
CA ALA A 307 -29.17 5.32 20.75
C ALA A 307 -28.43 4.00 20.54
N TRP A 308 -27.31 4.04 19.80
CA TRP A 308 -26.47 2.88 19.57
C TRP A 308 -25.86 2.31 20.85
N ARG A 309 -25.38 3.18 21.76
CA ARG A 309 -24.85 2.77 23.07
C ARG A 309 -25.94 2.10 23.90
N ASN A 310 -27.14 2.69 23.96
CA ASN A 310 -28.24 2.20 24.76
C ASN A 310 -28.87 0.90 24.22
N ALA A 311 -28.73 0.63 22.93
CA ALA A 311 -29.19 -0.62 22.32
C ALA A 311 -28.26 -1.82 22.62
N GLN A 312 -27.08 -1.59 23.21
CA GLN A 312 -26.15 -2.64 23.59
C GLN A 312 -26.34 -3.00 25.06
N THR A 313 -26.54 -4.28 25.36
CA THR A 313 -26.69 -4.78 26.74
C THR A 313 -25.43 -4.48 27.56
N GLU A 314 -24.27 -4.71 26.99
CA GLU A 314 -22.95 -4.38 27.54
C GLU A 314 -22.07 -3.73 26.42
N PRO A 315 -21.99 -2.40 26.43
CA PRO A 315 -21.11 -1.73 25.48
C PRO A 315 -19.64 -2.12 25.72
N GLY A 316 -19.01 -2.71 24.70
CA GLY A 316 -17.58 -3.01 24.74
C GLY A 316 -16.70 -1.76 24.71
N GLU A 317 -15.37 -1.93 24.63
CA GLU A 317 -14.41 -0.81 24.57
C GLU A 317 -14.63 0.10 23.35
N TYR A 318 -14.93 -0.51 22.19
CA TYR A 318 -15.02 0.18 20.89
C TYR A 318 -16.47 0.48 20.51
N VAL A 319 -16.68 1.67 19.93
CA VAL A 319 -18.00 2.10 19.42
C VAL A 319 -18.47 1.21 18.27
N PHE A 320 -17.54 0.73 17.44
CA PHE A 320 -17.82 -0.08 16.26
C PHE A 320 -17.10 -1.43 16.37
N PRO A 321 -17.61 -2.38 17.15
CA PRO A 321 -16.99 -3.69 17.29
C PRO A 321 -16.86 -4.39 15.94
N GLY A 322 -15.74 -5.07 15.76
CA GLY A 322 -15.45 -5.84 14.56
C GLY A 322 -15.95 -7.27 14.65
N ASN A 323 -16.07 -7.93 13.49
CA ASN A 323 -16.43 -9.34 13.38
C ASN A 323 -15.18 -10.21 13.24
N HIS A 324 -15.32 -11.53 13.43
CA HIS A 324 -14.28 -12.53 13.22
C HIS A 324 -12.97 -12.26 14.00
N GLY A 325 -13.08 -11.99 15.30
CA GLY A 325 -11.93 -11.78 16.20
C GLY A 325 -11.20 -10.44 16.04
N ARG A 326 -11.72 -9.54 15.24
CA ARG A 326 -11.20 -8.16 15.12
C ARG A 326 -11.76 -7.30 16.24
N LYS A 327 -10.93 -6.45 16.83
CA LYS A 327 -11.34 -5.55 17.92
C LYS A 327 -12.40 -4.54 17.46
N TYR A 328 -12.27 -4.03 16.24
CA TYR A 328 -13.18 -3.02 15.66
C TYR A 328 -13.24 -3.14 14.12
N VAL A 329 -14.23 -2.49 13.52
CA VAL A 329 -14.43 -2.38 12.07
C VAL A 329 -13.16 -1.83 11.39
N THR A 330 -12.79 -2.38 10.23
CA THR A 330 -11.64 -1.89 9.50
C THR A 330 -11.97 -0.71 8.59
N PRO A 331 -11.02 0.21 8.30
CA PRO A 331 -11.21 1.25 7.30
C PRO A 331 -11.62 0.69 5.93
N ASP A 332 -11.09 -0.47 5.56
CA ASP A 332 -11.38 -1.15 4.30
C ASP A 332 -12.85 -1.61 4.20
N ALA A 333 -13.47 -1.97 5.32
CA ALA A 333 -14.89 -2.35 5.33
C ALA A 333 -15.80 -1.17 4.92
N VAL A 334 -15.51 0.04 5.42
CA VAL A 334 -16.24 1.26 5.05
C VAL A 334 -15.92 1.66 3.60
N GLU A 335 -14.66 1.54 3.19
CA GLU A 335 -14.26 1.81 1.80
C GLU A 335 -14.92 0.84 0.83
N LYS A 336 -14.99 -0.45 1.17
CA LYS A 336 -15.66 -1.49 0.38
C LYS A 336 -17.17 -1.21 0.25
N MET A 337 -17.83 -0.79 1.33
CA MET A 337 -19.24 -0.40 1.30
C MET A 337 -19.46 0.72 0.27
N LEU A 338 -18.69 1.80 0.32
CA LEU A 338 -18.83 2.90 -0.64
C LEU A 338 -18.51 2.46 -2.07
N ARG A 339 -17.40 1.75 -2.26
CA ARG A 339 -16.90 1.36 -3.59
C ARG A 339 -17.80 0.33 -4.28
N GLU A 340 -18.18 -0.74 -3.55
CA GLU A 340 -18.86 -1.91 -4.12
C GLU A 340 -20.36 -1.86 -3.84
N THR A 341 -20.79 -1.78 -2.59
CA THR A 341 -22.21 -1.84 -2.24
C THR A 341 -22.98 -0.61 -2.75
N LEU A 342 -22.37 0.57 -2.63
CA LEU A 342 -22.99 1.82 -3.13
C LEU A 342 -22.52 2.20 -4.54
N ALA A 343 -21.68 1.40 -5.20
CA ALA A 343 -21.17 1.64 -6.54
C ALA A 343 -20.58 3.06 -6.77
N LEU A 344 -19.84 3.57 -5.77
CA LEU A 344 -19.22 4.90 -5.79
C LEU A 344 -17.73 4.86 -6.16
N SER A 345 -17.26 3.77 -6.79
CA SER A 345 -15.88 3.68 -7.29
C SER A 345 -15.55 4.87 -8.20
N GLY A 346 -14.45 5.55 -7.93
CA GLY A 346 -14.04 6.74 -8.69
C GLY A 346 -14.88 8.01 -8.46
N LYS A 347 -15.98 7.96 -7.69
CA LYS A 347 -16.88 9.10 -7.43
C LYS A 347 -16.74 9.63 -6.01
N HIS A 348 -16.71 8.74 -5.01
CA HIS A 348 -16.59 9.12 -3.60
C HIS A 348 -15.90 8.03 -2.79
N CYS A 349 -15.18 8.44 -1.75
CA CYS A 349 -14.50 7.53 -0.82
C CYS A 349 -14.58 8.09 0.61
N PRO A 350 -14.21 7.34 1.67
CA PRO A 350 -14.26 7.85 3.05
C PRO A 350 -13.49 9.15 3.25
N HIS A 351 -12.39 9.35 2.51
CA HIS A 351 -11.64 10.61 2.56
C HIS A 351 -12.33 11.74 1.78
N GLY A 352 -13.22 11.42 0.86
CA GLY A 352 -14.04 12.37 0.10
C GLY A 352 -14.92 13.23 1.00
N TRP A 353 -15.41 12.70 2.12
CA TRP A 353 -16.16 13.46 3.13
C TRP A 353 -15.37 14.65 3.68
N ARG A 354 -14.05 14.47 3.88
CA ARG A 354 -13.18 15.56 4.35
C ARG A 354 -12.97 16.62 3.27
N ALA A 355 -12.86 16.20 2.01
CA ALA A 355 -12.76 17.12 0.88
C ALA A 355 -14.06 17.89 0.70
N ALA A 356 -15.21 17.22 0.74
CA ALA A 356 -16.53 17.85 0.69
C ALA A 356 -16.72 18.87 1.84
N PHE A 357 -16.43 18.46 3.07
CA PHE A 357 -16.48 19.35 4.23
C PHE A 357 -15.60 20.59 4.05
N ALA A 358 -14.34 20.39 3.63
CA ALA A 358 -13.40 21.50 3.45
C ALA A 358 -13.83 22.47 2.35
N THR A 359 -14.44 21.97 1.28
CA THR A 359 -14.93 22.77 0.15
C THR A 359 -16.22 23.48 0.52
N LEU A 360 -17.27 22.73 0.89
CA LEU A 360 -18.60 23.30 1.12
C LEU A 360 -18.65 24.21 2.33
N ALA A 361 -17.88 23.94 3.39
CA ALA A 361 -17.82 24.81 4.56
C ALA A 361 -17.26 26.21 4.21
N ARG A 362 -16.36 26.30 3.23
CA ARG A 362 -15.81 27.60 2.78
C ARG A 362 -16.69 28.25 1.71
N ASP A 363 -17.18 27.45 0.77
CA ASP A 363 -17.85 27.98 -0.42
C ASP A 363 -19.33 28.30 -0.15
N GLU A 364 -20.03 27.48 0.65
CA GLU A 364 -21.46 27.67 0.96
C GLU A 364 -21.69 28.12 2.43
N GLY A 365 -20.81 27.69 3.34
CA GLY A 365 -20.92 28.05 4.76
C GLY A 365 -20.19 29.33 5.14
N GLU A 366 -19.36 29.88 4.23
CA GLU A 366 -18.56 31.10 4.42
C GLU A 366 -17.67 31.06 5.66
N PHE A 367 -17.31 29.85 6.16
CA PHE A 367 -16.44 29.69 7.31
C PHE A 367 -14.98 29.98 6.96
N ALA A 368 -14.30 30.69 7.83
CA ALA A 368 -12.87 30.98 7.65
C ALA A 368 -12.04 29.70 7.53
N LYS A 369 -11.09 29.71 6.60
CA LYS A 369 -10.20 28.57 6.32
C LYS A 369 -9.58 27.99 7.58
N GLU A 370 -9.13 28.85 8.49
CA GLU A 370 -8.48 28.42 9.74
C GLU A 370 -9.43 27.64 10.66
N VAL A 371 -10.72 27.98 10.71
CA VAL A 371 -11.74 27.26 11.48
C VAL A 371 -11.95 25.86 10.89
N VAL A 372 -12.02 25.78 9.56
CA VAL A 372 -12.15 24.51 8.83
C VAL A 372 -10.90 23.63 9.03
N ASP A 373 -9.71 24.22 8.89
CA ASP A 373 -8.44 23.49 9.05
C ASP A 373 -8.26 22.98 10.48
N LEU A 374 -8.63 23.76 11.50
CA LEU A 374 -8.62 23.33 12.91
C LEU A 374 -9.59 22.18 13.15
N THR A 375 -10.79 22.24 12.58
CA THR A 375 -11.80 21.19 12.71
C THR A 375 -11.32 19.90 12.06
N LEU A 376 -10.54 20.00 10.98
CA LEU A 376 -9.95 18.84 10.28
C LEU A 376 -8.60 18.37 10.87
N ASP A 377 -8.08 18.97 11.94
CA ASP A 377 -6.71 18.72 12.43
C ASP A 377 -5.65 18.87 11.32
N HIS A 378 -5.81 19.87 10.47
CA HIS A 378 -4.78 20.29 9.54
C HIS A 378 -3.77 21.16 10.26
N LEU A 379 -2.48 20.83 10.12
CA LEU A 379 -1.40 21.61 10.73
C LEU A 379 -1.12 22.84 9.88
N HIS A 380 -1.12 24.02 10.49
CA HIS A 380 -0.45 25.17 9.91
C HIS A 380 1.05 25.07 10.18
N ASP A 381 1.89 25.30 9.15
CA ASP A 381 3.36 25.18 9.26
C ASP A 381 4.00 26.27 10.12
N SER A 382 3.26 27.29 10.59
CA SER A 382 3.80 28.36 11.43
C SER A 382 3.59 28.09 12.93
N LYS A 383 4.67 28.10 13.71
CA LYS A 383 4.65 28.02 15.17
C LYS A 383 3.83 29.15 15.82
N THR A 384 3.71 30.29 15.16
CA THR A 384 2.99 31.48 15.64
C THR A 384 1.47 31.29 15.61
N ALA A 385 0.92 30.62 14.57
CA ALA A 385 -0.52 30.33 14.50
C ALA A 385 -0.98 29.34 15.59
N SER A 386 -0.11 28.44 16.02
CA SER A 386 -0.39 27.43 17.06
C SER A 386 -0.57 28.04 18.46
N ALA A 387 0.07 29.17 18.76
CA ALA A 387 -0.01 29.81 20.08
C ALA A 387 -1.31 30.62 20.27
N TYR A 388 -1.85 31.21 19.20
CA TYR A 388 -3.09 32.01 19.24
C TYR A 388 -4.38 31.19 19.20
N ASP A 389 -4.31 29.89 18.96
CA ASP A 389 -5.45 29.05 18.55
C ASP A 389 -6.20 28.36 19.70
N ARG A 390 -5.79 28.60 20.97
CA ARG A 390 -6.23 27.74 22.10
C ARG A 390 -7.63 28.00 22.66
N GLY A 391 -8.30 29.08 22.33
CA GLY A 391 -9.59 29.41 22.94
C GLY A 391 -10.63 30.07 22.04
N GLU A 392 -10.24 30.95 21.16
CA GLU A 392 -11.17 31.87 20.49
C GLU A 392 -12.00 31.27 19.35
N ARG A 393 -11.60 30.10 18.80
CA ARG A 393 -12.30 29.50 17.66
C ARG A 393 -13.20 28.33 18.00
N PHE A 394 -13.31 27.95 19.28
CA PHE A 394 -14.17 26.84 19.67
C PHE A 394 -15.64 27.11 19.34
N ALA A 395 -16.15 28.30 19.69
CA ALA A 395 -17.52 28.70 19.34
C ALA A 395 -17.79 28.70 17.83
N GLN A 396 -16.82 29.12 17.03
CA GLN A 396 -16.93 29.06 15.57
C GLN A 396 -16.96 27.61 15.04
N ARG A 397 -16.18 26.72 15.64
CA ARG A 397 -16.21 25.29 15.30
C ARG A 397 -17.53 24.64 15.69
N VAL A 398 -18.13 25.03 16.81
CA VAL A 398 -19.48 24.60 17.21
C VAL A 398 -20.51 25.01 16.15
N LYS A 399 -20.48 26.28 15.73
CA LYS A 399 -21.38 26.77 14.65
C LYS A 399 -21.14 26.03 13.33
N LEU A 400 -19.90 25.83 12.94
CA LEU A 400 -19.54 25.07 11.73
C LEU A 400 -20.10 23.63 11.77
N MET A 401 -19.93 22.94 12.88
CA MET A 401 -20.36 21.56 12.99
C MET A 401 -21.89 21.41 13.06
N ALA A 402 -22.57 22.35 13.70
CA ALA A 402 -24.04 22.42 13.69
C ALA A 402 -24.55 22.64 12.26
N TRP A 403 -24.04 23.68 11.56
CA TRP A 403 -24.37 23.97 10.17
C TRP A 403 -24.15 22.75 9.25
N TRP A 404 -22.98 22.10 9.37
CA TRP A 404 -22.67 20.91 8.57
C TRP A 404 -23.66 19.77 8.81
N GLY A 405 -23.98 19.48 10.09
CA GLY A 405 -24.95 18.46 10.46
C GLY A 405 -26.34 18.74 9.90
N GLU A 406 -26.82 19.98 10.03
CA GLU A 406 -28.12 20.44 9.50
C GLU A 406 -28.20 20.30 7.99
N LYS A 407 -27.19 20.77 7.26
CA LYS A 407 -27.15 20.68 5.80
C LYS A 407 -27.13 19.25 5.29
N LEU A 408 -26.38 18.34 5.93
CA LEU A 408 -26.39 16.91 5.58
C LEU A 408 -27.74 16.26 5.84
N MET A 409 -28.38 16.58 6.97
CA MET A 409 -29.71 16.04 7.29
C MET A 409 -30.76 16.55 6.35
N ASP A 410 -30.77 17.85 6.04
CA ASP A 410 -31.68 18.44 5.06
C ASP A 410 -31.53 17.75 3.69
N ALA A 411 -30.28 17.62 3.21
CA ALA A 411 -30.01 16.94 1.95
C ALA A 411 -30.39 15.45 1.95
N GLN A 412 -30.27 14.79 3.11
CA GLN A 412 -30.71 13.40 3.25
C GLN A 412 -32.23 13.25 3.22
N GLN A 413 -32.98 14.17 3.87
CA GLN A 413 -34.43 14.12 3.99
C GLN A 413 -35.15 14.63 2.75
N HIS A 414 -34.57 15.63 2.08
CA HIS A 414 -35.16 16.29 0.92
C HIS A 414 -34.35 16.00 -0.36
N PRO A 415 -34.59 14.84 -1.01
CA PRO A 415 -33.86 14.51 -2.23
C PRO A 415 -34.24 15.51 -3.32
N SER A 416 -33.30 16.37 -3.70
CA SER A 416 -33.44 17.15 -4.94
C SER A 416 -33.60 16.15 -6.11
N LYS A 417 -34.41 16.49 -7.12
CA LYS A 417 -34.47 15.72 -8.37
C LYS A 417 -33.08 15.77 -9.02
N VAL A 418 -32.18 14.91 -8.60
CA VAL A 418 -30.88 14.72 -9.26
C VAL A 418 -31.20 14.06 -10.59
N LEU A 419 -31.09 14.81 -11.67
CA LEU A 419 -31.13 14.24 -13.02
C LEU A 419 -30.04 13.15 -13.09
N PRO A 420 -30.38 11.92 -13.50
CA PRO A 420 -29.39 10.85 -13.60
C PRO A 420 -28.30 11.31 -14.56
N LEU A 421 -27.05 11.32 -14.09
CA LEU A 421 -25.87 11.54 -14.94
C LEU A 421 -25.98 10.60 -16.14
N LYS A 422 -26.16 11.17 -17.35
CA LYS A 422 -26.11 10.41 -18.59
C LYS A 422 -24.83 9.57 -18.57
N MET A 423 -24.99 8.26 -18.51
CA MET A 423 -23.88 7.34 -18.76
C MET A 423 -23.44 7.59 -20.20
N GLY A 424 -22.29 8.21 -20.38
CA GLY A 424 -21.63 8.29 -21.67
C GLY A 424 -21.44 6.87 -22.18
N ARG A 425 -22.04 6.57 -23.32
CA ARG A 425 -21.75 5.34 -24.06
C ARG A 425 -20.26 5.33 -24.39
N ALA A 426 -19.62 4.18 -24.11
CA ALA A 426 -18.24 3.85 -24.46
C ALA A 426 -17.96 4.03 -25.96
#